data_810c489dd1c2246106e0928a7e040c4a
#
_entry.id   810c489dd1c2246106e0928a7e040c4a
#
_cell.length_a   1.000
_cell.length_b   1.000
_cell.length_c   1.000
_cell.angle_alpha   90.00
_cell.angle_beta   90.00
_cell.angle_gamma   90.00
#
_symmetry.space_group_name_H-M   'P 1'
#
loop_
_entity.id
_entity.type
_entity.pdbx_description
1 polymer ?
#
loop_
_entity_poly.entity_id
_entity_poly.type
_entity_poly.pdbx_seq_one_letter_code
_entity_poly.pdbx_strand_id
1 'polypeptide(L)'
;LTKVEAKDATCSESGNKEYWTCEHCKKYFLSDDTNPETAKAVELSETILPAIQHKNAELRNASEPTETSPGYSGDLYCPDCDKVVEKGYTYWNEGNLTWKLYEDGTLNISGTGAMKDYNADDNPSPAYNNSKVKKIVIEKGVTSIGDYAFRSCNNLTSIMISNSVTSIGNSAF
;
A
#
# COMPACT_ATOMS: atom_id res chain seq x y z
N LEU A 1 -15.60 17.68 39.94
CA LEU A 1 -15.37 17.33 38.55
C LEU A 1 -13.98 17.84 38.11
N THR A 2 -13.25 17.00 37.37
CA THR A 2 -11.98 17.39 36.73
C THR A 2 -12.23 17.50 35.23
N LYS A 3 -11.87 18.67 34.68
CA LYS A 3 -12.00 18.95 33.24
C LYS A 3 -10.94 18.20 32.44
N VAL A 4 -11.33 17.59 31.33
CA VAL A 4 -10.44 17.08 30.28
C VAL A 4 -10.68 17.92 29.03
N GLU A 5 -9.65 18.63 28.59
CA GLU A 5 -9.73 19.51 27.44
C GLU A 5 -9.95 18.71 26.14
N ALA A 6 -10.63 19.34 25.20
CA ALA A 6 -10.82 18.76 23.88
C ALA A 6 -9.48 18.53 23.18
N LYS A 7 -9.36 17.41 22.49
CA LYS A 7 -8.24 17.07 21.61
C LYS A 7 -8.79 16.67 20.25
N ASP A 8 -8.33 17.31 19.20
CA ASP A 8 -8.72 16.94 17.84
C ASP A 8 -8.21 15.57 17.46
N ALA A 9 -9.02 14.81 16.73
CA ALA A 9 -8.59 13.55 16.15
C ALA A 9 -7.59 13.82 15.02
N THR A 10 -6.57 12.96 14.93
CA THR A 10 -5.64 12.94 13.79
C THR A 10 -5.96 11.78 12.84
N CYS A 11 -5.19 11.64 11.78
CA CYS A 11 -5.36 10.52 10.85
C CYS A 11 -5.19 9.15 11.51
N SER A 12 -4.32 9.02 12.51
CA SER A 12 -3.96 7.76 13.16
C SER A 12 -4.37 7.65 14.63
N GLU A 13 -4.72 8.78 15.26
CA GLU A 13 -5.05 8.82 16.69
C GLU A 13 -6.46 9.36 16.89
N SER A 14 -7.18 8.76 17.81
CA SER A 14 -8.45 9.30 18.29
C SER A 14 -8.26 10.57 19.09
N GLY A 15 -9.15 11.50 18.91
CA GLY A 15 -9.30 12.69 19.75
C GLY A 15 -10.38 12.52 20.81
N ASN A 16 -10.73 13.58 21.48
CA ASN A 16 -11.86 13.63 22.40
C ASN A 16 -12.53 15.02 22.38
N LYS A 17 -13.83 15.02 22.62
CA LYS A 17 -14.55 16.24 22.99
C LYS A 17 -14.08 16.71 24.35
N GLU A 18 -14.32 17.97 24.70
CA GLU A 18 -14.19 18.44 26.07
C GLU A 18 -15.17 17.66 26.98
N TYR A 19 -14.72 17.18 28.12
CA TYR A 19 -15.55 16.45 29.06
C TYR A 19 -15.03 16.58 30.50
N TRP A 20 -15.83 16.20 31.46
CA TRP A 20 -15.52 16.19 32.88
C TRP A 20 -15.57 14.79 33.46
N THR A 21 -14.67 14.50 34.36
CA THR A 21 -14.61 13.24 35.11
C THR A 21 -14.95 13.46 36.57
N CYS A 22 -15.69 12.54 37.17
CA CYS A 22 -15.98 12.52 38.59
C CYS A 22 -15.14 11.40 39.26
N GLU A 23 -14.21 11.76 40.14
CA GLU A 23 -13.39 10.78 40.87
C GLU A 23 -14.21 9.91 41.81
N HIS A 24 -15.30 10.45 42.38
CA HIS A 24 -16.15 9.78 43.35
C HIS A 24 -17.06 8.74 42.70
N CYS A 25 -17.80 9.14 41.65
CA CYS A 25 -18.77 8.26 41.00
C CYS A 25 -18.21 7.54 39.76
N LYS A 26 -16.98 7.85 39.34
CA LYS A 26 -16.28 7.29 38.15
C LYS A 26 -17.09 7.46 36.85
N LYS A 27 -17.85 8.55 36.73
CA LYS A 27 -18.67 8.87 35.55
C LYS A 27 -18.08 10.02 34.75
N TYR A 28 -18.53 10.13 33.49
CA TYR A 28 -18.14 11.15 32.53
C TYR A 28 -19.31 12.07 32.23
N PHE A 29 -19.04 13.34 31.95
CA PHE A 29 -20.07 14.36 31.68
C PHE A 29 -19.59 15.25 30.54
N LEU A 30 -20.50 15.68 29.68
CA LEU A 30 -20.22 16.64 28.59
C LEU A 30 -20.45 18.11 29.01
N SER A 31 -20.72 18.34 30.27
CA SER A 31 -20.89 19.69 30.86
C SER A 31 -20.27 19.74 32.26
N ASP A 32 -20.00 20.92 32.74
CA ASP A 32 -19.52 21.20 34.10
C ASP A 32 -20.65 21.25 35.15
N ASP A 33 -21.87 20.87 34.77
CA ASP A 33 -23.01 20.84 35.66
C ASP A 33 -22.77 19.88 36.83
N THR A 34 -22.68 20.45 38.02
CA THR A 34 -22.46 19.69 39.27
C THR A 34 -23.77 19.34 39.99
N ASN A 35 -24.92 19.77 39.47
CA ASN A 35 -26.22 19.48 40.06
C ASN A 35 -26.59 17.99 39.82
N PRO A 36 -26.72 17.17 40.85
CA PRO A 36 -27.02 15.74 40.68
C PRO A 36 -28.40 15.44 40.05
N GLU A 37 -29.29 16.41 40.01
CA GLU A 37 -30.64 16.26 39.40
C GLU A 37 -30.62 16.56 37.89
N THR A 38 -29.68 17.37 37.41
CA THR A 38 -29.59 17.83 36.02
C THR A 38 -28.38 17.28 35.27
N ALA A 39 -27.29 16.99 35.97
CA ALA A 39 -26.07 16.44 35.40
C ALA A 39 -26.32 15.06 34.79
N LYS A 40 -26.19 14.97 33.46
CA LYS A 40 -26.38 13.72 32.72
C LYS A 40 -25.02 13.06 32.47
N ALA A 41 -24.79 11.91 33.11
CA ALA A 41 -23.61 11.10 32.82
C ALA A 41 -23.70 10.49 31.41
N VAL A 42 -22.54 10.38 30.76
CA VAL A 42 -22.36 9.76 29.44
C VAL A 42 -21.36 8.60 29.53
N GLU A 43 -21.37 7.71 28.56
CA GLU A 43 -20.33 6.70 28.43
C GLU A 43 -19.02 7.34 27.91
N LEU A 44 -17.86 6.77 28.26
CA LEU A 44 -16.57 7.27 27.77
C LEU A 44 -16.49 7.30 26.24
N SER A 45 -17.08 6.31 25.59
CA SER A 45 -17.15 6.24 24.11
C SER A 45 -17.83 7.43 23.46
N GLU A 46 -18.75 8.12 24.15
CA GLU A 46 -19.44 9.31 23.65
C GLU A 46 -18.56 10.57 23.69
N THR A 47 -17.46 10.52 24.43
CA THR A 47 -16.47 11.61 24.50
C THR A 47 -15.36 11.44 23.43
N ILE A 48 -15.22 10.26 22.83
CA ILE A 48 -14.14 9.93 21.88
C ILE A 48 -14.51 10.44 20.48
N LEU A 49 -13.54 11.09 19.82
CA LEU A 49 -13.56 11.40 18.39
C LEU A 49 -12.69 10.34 17.67
N PRO A 50 -13.26 9.49 16.82
CA PRO A 50 -12.47 8.46 16.14
C PRO A 50 -11.41 9.09 15.23
N ALA A 51 -10.30 8.37 14.99
CA ALA A 51 -9.28 8.77 14.03
C ALA A 51 -9.86 8.96 12.62
N ILE A 52 -9.33 9.92 11.88
CA ILE A 52 -9.84 10.33 10.54
C ILE A 52 -9.56 9.27 9.47
N GLN A 53 -8.55 8.42 9.67
CA GLN A 53 -8.19 7.30 8.78
C GLN A 53 -7.83 7.71 7.35
N HIS A 54 -7.12 8.83 7.17
CA HIS A 54 -6.63 9.30 5.86
C HIS A 54 -7.72 9.45 4.78
N LYS A 55 -8.94 9.86 5.15
CA LYS A 55 -10.08 9.97 4.21
C LYS A 55 -9.83 10.93 3.04
N ASN A 56 -8.94 11.91 3.20
CA ASN A 56 -8.59 12.90 2.19
C ASN A 56 -7.29 12.55 1.44
N ALA A 57 -6.86 11.27 1.48
CA ALA A 57 -5.66 10.87 0.78
C ALA A 57 -5.83 10.98 -0.73
N GLU A 58 -4.81 11.50 -1.41
CA GLU A 58 -4.77 11.76 -2.84
C GLU A 58 -3.59 11.06 -3.51
N LEU A 59 -3.74 10.70 -4.77
CA LEU A 59 -2.69 10.07 -5.57
C LEU A 59 -1.72 11.14 -6.08
N ARG A 60 -0.41 10.95 -5.86
CA ARG A 60 0.67 11.83 -6.33
C ARG A 60 1.74 11.08 -7.10
N ASN A 61 2.41 11.79 -8.00
CA ASN A 61 3.55 11.31 -8.78
C ASN A 61 3.25 10.12 -9.72
N ALA A 62 1.98 9.84 -10.04
CA ALA A 62 1.64 8.80 -10.99
C ALA A 62 2.11 9.15 -12.40
N SER A 63 2.56 8.15 -13.15
CA SER A 63 2.94 8.28 -14.56
C SER A 63 2.65 6.99 -15.32
N GLU A 64 2.19 7.11 -16.55
CA GLU A 64 1.96 5.96 -17.43
C GLU A 64 3.27 5.41 -17.99
N PRO A 65 3.37 4.11 -18.25
CA PRO A 65 4.52 3.53 -18.92
C PRO A 65 4.54 3.90 -20.40
N THR A 66 5.73 4.02 -20.95
CA THR A 66 5.96 4.16 -22.38
C THR A 66 6.62 2.91 -22.95
N GLU A 67 6.90 2.87 -24.26
CA GLU A 67 7.63 1.75 -24.88
C GLU A 67 9.04 1.56 -24.29
N THR A 68 9.66 2.65 -23.83
CA THR A 68 11.05 2.66 -23.36
C THR A 68 11.23 2.93 -21.88
N SER A 69 10.16 3.31 -21.17
CA SER A 69 10.24 3.70 -19.75
C SER A 69 9.08 3.12 -18.96
N PRO A 70 9.34 2.67 -17.73
CA PRO A 70 8.27 2.23 -16.85
C PRO A 70 7.34 3.37 -16.44
N GLY A 71 6.10 3.00 -16.10
CA GLY A 71 5.19 3.86 -15.37
C GLY A 71 5.40 3.75 -13.87
N TYR A 72 4.76 4.64 -13.14
CA TYR A 72 4.66 4.60 -11.68
C TYR A 72 3.19 4.76 -11.27
N SER A 73 2.71 3.88 -10.41
CA SER A 73 1.29 3.91 -9.99
C SER A 73 0.93 5.13 -9.12
N GLY A 74 1.94 5.85 -8.64
CA GLY A 74 1.77 6.97 -7.74
C GLY A 74 1.72 6.56 -6.27
N ASP A 75 2.09 7.50 -5.39
CA ASP A 75 1.98 7.35 -3.94
C ASP A 75 0.61 7.85 -3.47
N LEU A 76 -0.04 7.15 -2.56
CA LEU A 76 -1.19 7.66 -1.84
C LEU A 76 -0.70 8.56 -0.69
N TYR A 77 -0.93 9.85 -0.80
CA TYR A 77 -0.47 10.88 0.12
C TYR A 77 -1.65 11.50 0.88
N CYS A 78 -1.49 11.68 2.18
CA CYS A 78 -2.48 12.35 3.02
C CYS A 78 -2.03 13.79 3.34
N PRO A 79 -2.74 14.83 2.85
CA PRO A 79 -2.41 16.22 3.13
C PRO A 79 -2.65 16.60 4.61
N ASP A 80 -3.59 15.93 5.28
CA ASP A 80 -3.95 16.26 6.68
C ASP A 80 -2.83 15.92 7.68
N CYS A 81 -1.98 14.95 7.38
CA CYS A 81 -0.85 14.56 8.25
C CYS A 81 0.51 14.64 7.56
N ASP A 82 0.55 15.13 6.31
CA ASP A 82 1.77 15.30 5.49
C ASP A 82 2.58 13.99 5.34
N LYS A 83 1.89 12.87 5.08
CA LYS A 83 2.53 11.54 4.97
C LYS A 83 2.10 10.79 3.73
N VAL A 84 3.03 10.01 3.19
CA VAL A 84 2.71 8.94 2.25
C VAL A 84 2.11 7.79 3.06
N VAL A 85 0.87 7.44 2.73
CA VAL A 85 0.08 6.38 3.38
C VAL A 85 0.36 5.03 2.75
N GLU A 86 0.52 5.04 1.43
CA GLU A 86 0.84 3.87 0.63
C GLU A 86 1.80 4.24 -0.48
N LYS A 87 2.87 3.47 -0.62
CA LYS A 87 3.84 3.62 -1.71
C LYS A 87 3.32 2.96 -2.97
N GLY A 88 3.50 3.65 -4.09
CA GLY A 88 3.24 3.10 -5.40
C GLY A 88 4.23 2.02 -5.81
N TYR A 89 4.04 1.49 -7.00
CA TYR A 89 4.91 0.51 -7.64
C TYR A 89 5.29 0.97 -9.05
N THR A 90 6.46 0.57 -9.48
CA THR A 90 6.90 0.74 -10.88
C THR A 90 6.26 -0.36 -11.73
N TYR A 91 5.77 -0.03 -12.93
CA TYR A 91 5.11 -1.04 -13.76
C TYR A 91 5.40 -0.90 -15.26
N TRP A 92 5.27 -2.03 -15.95
CA TRP A 92 5.39 -2.16 -17.40
C TRP A 92 4.20 -2.95 -17.93
N ASN A 93 3.72 -2.58 -19.09
CA ASN A 93 2.71 -3.34 -19.84
C ASN A 93 3.36 -4.01 -21.04
N GLU A 94 3.07 -5.28 -21.22
CA GLU A 94 3.57 -6.09 -22.31
C GLU A 94 2.47 -6.98 -22.87
N GLY A 95 1.83 -6.54 -23.93
CA GLY A 95 0.64 -7.22 -24.44
C GLY A 95 -0.45 -7.33 -23.38
N ASN A 96 -0.82 -8.57 -23.03
CA ASN A 96 -1.81 -8.83 -21.99
C ASN A 96 -1.18 -9.08 -20.59
N LEU A 97 0.12 -8.83 -20.44
CA LEU A 97 0.83 -8.98 -19.17
C LEU A 97 1.19 -7.63 -18.58
N THR A 98 1.11 -7.54 -17.28
CA THR A 98 1.57 -6.39 -16.49
C THR A 98 2.63 -6.87 -15.49
N TRP A 99 3.75 -6.19 -15.46
CA TRP A 99 4.87 -6.39 -14.55
C TRP A 99 4.85 -5.28 -13.51
N LYS A 100 4.81 -5.61 -12.22
CA LYS A 100 4.76 -4.64 -11.12
C LYS A 100 5.89 -4.89 -10.16
N LEU A 101 6.79 -3.90 -10.01
CA LEU A 101 7.89 -3.94 -9.06
C LEU A 101 7.57 -3.04 -7.86
N TYR A 102 7.41 -3.66 -6.70
CA TYR A 102 7.15 -3.00 -5.43
C TYR A 102 8.45 -2.58 -4.73
N GLU A 103 8.34 -1.68 -3.78
CA GLU A 103 9.49 -1.13 -3.03
C GLU A 103 10.24 -2.20 -2.22
N ASP A 104 9.56 -3.24 -1.75
CA ASP A 104 10.15 -4.38 -1.03
C ASP A 104 11.01 -5.30 -1.92
N GLY A 105 11.00 -5.06 -3.23
CA GLY A 105 11.70 -5.86 -4.24
C GLY A 105 10.89 -7.04 -4.78
N THR A 106 9.59 -7.11 -4.48
CA THR A 106 8.68 -8.08 -5.10
C THR A 106 8.33 -7.64 -6.51
N LEU A 107 8.64 -8.47 -7.50
CA LEU A 107 8.20 -8.33 -8.89
C LEU A 107 7.04 -9.28 -9.13
N ASN A 108 5.87 -8.72 -9.38
CA ASN A 108 4.66 -9.48 -9.69
C ASN A 108 4.35 -9.40 -11.18
N ILE A 109 4.12 -10.53 -11.81
CA ILE A 109 3.70 -10.64 -13.21
C ILE A 109 2.31 -11.22 -13.26
N SER A 110 1.36 -10.45 -13.78
CA SER A 110 -0.05 -10.81 -13.89
C SER A 110 -0.60 -10.61 -15.30
N GLY A 111 -1.78 -11.17 -15.56
CA GLY A 111 -2.42 -11.11 -16.87
C GLY A 111 -2.60 -12.49 -17.49
N THR A 112 -2.73 -12.56 -18.82
CA THR A 112 -3.00 -13.82 -19.51
C THR A 112 -2.12 -14.00 -20.74
N GLY A 113 -1.57 -15.21 -20.92
CA GLY A 113 -0.78 -15.58 -22.09
C GLY A 113 0.70 -15.81 -21.78
N ALA A 114 1.49 -15.97 -22.81
CA ALA A 114 2.91 -16.21 -22.76
C ALA A 114 3.70 -14.92 -22.60
N MET A 115 4.80 -14.95 -21.81
CA MET A 115 5.83 -13.92 -21.92
C MET A 115 6.50 -14.05 -23.29
N LYS A 116 6.93 -12.94 -23.85
CA LYS A 116 7.79 -12.95 -25.05
C LYS A 116 9.19 -13.42 -24.69
N ASP A 117 9.98 -13.76 -25.69
CA ASP A 117 11.41 -13.99 -25.53
C ASP A 117 12.15 -12.66 -25.57
N TYR A 118 13.17 -12.54 -24.71
CA TYR A 118 14.00 -11.36 -24.57
C TYR A 118 15.43 -11.67 -25.01
N ASN A 119 16.26 -10.64 -25.10
CA ASN A 119 17.71 -10.74 -25.22
C ASN A 119 18.36 -9.56 -24.50
N ALA A 120 19.67 -9.63 -24.30
CA ALA A 120 20.38 -8.65 -23.51
C ALA A 120 20.67 -7.34 -24.28
N ASP A 121 20.68 -7.41 -25.60
CA ASP A 121 21.20 -6.33 -26.46
C ASP A 121 20.08 -5.43 -26.99
N ASP A 122 19.12 -6.02 -27.73
CA ASP A 122 18.12 -5.24 -28.47
C ASP A 122 16.75 -5.21 -27.80
N ASN A 123 16.43 -6.19 -26.95
CA ASN A 123 15.12 -6.36 -26.34
C ASN A 123 15.23 -6.93 -24.91
N PRO A 124 15.80 -6.17 -23.97
CA PRO A 124 15.89 -6.63 -22.58
C PRO A 124 14.52 -6.72 -21.91
N SER A 125 14.36 -7.67 -20.98
CA SER A 125 13.14 -7.74 -20.19
C SER A 125 13.02 -6.57 -19.21
N PRO A 126 11.81 -6.26 -18.70
CA PRO A 126 11.65 -5.27 -17.63
C PRO A 126 12.47 -5.57 -16.37
N ALA A 127 12.82 -6.83 -16.16
CA ALA A 127 13.61 -7.29 -15.01
C ALA A 127 15.12 -7.42 -15.31
N TYR A 128 15.56 -7.28 -16.56
CA TYR A 128 16.97 -7.51 -16.92
C TYR A 128 17.94 -6.65 -16.08
N ASN A 129 18.93 -7.31 -15.47
CA ASN A 129 19.97 -6.66 -14.63
C ASN A 129 19.40 -5.76 -13.52
N ASN A 130 18.20 -6.07 -13.02
CA ASN A 130 17.53 -5.27 -12.01
C ASN A 130 17.89 -5.77 -10.60
N SER A 131 18.83 -5.11 -9.94
CA SER A 131 19.29 -5.44 -8.59
C SER A 131 18.22 -5.19 -7.49
N LYS A 132 17.13 -4.49 -7.79
CA LYS A 132 16.02 -4.30 -6.85
C LYS A 132 15.13 -5.53 -6.72
N VAL A 133 15.11 -6.43 -7.73
CA VAL A 133 14.28 -7.64 -7.73
C VAL A 133 14.84 -8.67 -6.74
N LYS A 134 14.07 -8.96 -5.70
CA LYS A 134 14.40 -9.94 -4.65
C LYS A 134 13.49 -11.15 -4.67
N LYS A 135 12.25 -10.97 -5.08
CA LYS A 135 11.22 -12.01 -5.17
C LYS A 135 10.44 -11.85 -6.47
N ILE A 136 10.14 -12.96 -7.12
CA ILE A 136 9.28 -12.99 -8.30
C ILE A 136 8.00 -13.78 -7.98
N VAL A 137 6.86 -13.24 -8.41
CA VAL A 137 5.56 -13.90 -8.32
C VAL A 137 4.93 -13.91 -9.70
N ILE A 138 4.73 -15.09 -10.26
CA ILE A 138 4.06 -15.29 -11.54
C ILE A 138 2.66 -15.79 -11.27
N GLU A 139 1.67 -14.97 -11.57
CA GLU A 139 0.28 -15.23 -11.25
C GLU A 139 -0.39 -16.21 -12.23
N LYS A 140 -1.56 -16.68 -11.81
CA LYS A 140 -2.43 -17.52 -12.65
C LYS A 140 -2.84 -16.74 -13.91
N GLY A 141 -2.75 -17.41 -15.07
CA GLY A 141 -3.04 -16.82 -16.37
C GLY A 141 -1.79 -16.68 -17.25
N VAL A 142 -0.61 -16.49 -16.64
CA VAL A 142 0.67 -16.55 -17.36
C VAL A 142 0.97 -18.00 -17.74
N THR A 143 1.24 -18.26 -19.02
CA THR A 143 1.36 -19.63 -19.56
C THR A 143 2.80 -20.07 -19.84
N SER A 144 3.72 -19.12 -20.00
CA SER A 144 5.15 -19.43 -20.16
C SER A 144 6.01 -18.29 -19.63
N ILE A 145 7.25 -18.63 -19.26
CA ILE A 145 8.33 -17.69 -19.00
C ILE A 145 9.20 -17.67 -20.26
N GLY A 146 9.44 -16.47 -20.81
CA GLY A 146 10.23 -16.32 -22.03
C GLY A 146 11.74 -16.46 -21.79
N ASP A 147 12.51 -16.60 -22.87
CA ASP A 147 13.96 -16.60 -22.84
C ASP A 147 14.49 -15.30 -22.17
N TYR A 148 15.51 -15.42 -21.34
CA TYR A 148 16.18 -14.33 -20.63
C TYR A 148 15.28 -13.42 -19.76
N ALA A 149 14.06 -13.85 -19.41
CA ALA A 149 13.06 -13.02 -18.74
C ALA A 149 13.56 -12.38 -17.44
N PHE A 150 14.36 -13.08 -16.64
CA PHE A 150 14.88 -12.62 -15.35
C PHE A 150 16.42 -12.70 -15.28
N ARG A 151 17.06 -12.69 -16.45
CA ARG A 151 18.52 -12.78 -16.53
C ARG A 151 19.18 -11.63 -15.76
N SER A 152 20.22 -11.98 -14.99
CA SER A 152 21.01 -11.05 -14.18
C SER A 152 20.22 -10.36 -13.05
N CYS A 153 19.15 -10.95 -12.57
CA CYS A 153 18.50 -10.57 -11.32
C CYS A 153 19.32 -11.08 -10.13
N ASN A 154 20.51 -10.52 -9.90
CA ASN A 154 21.52 -11.07 -8.98
C ASN A 154 21.09 -11.08 -7.50
N ASN A 155 20.08 -10.32 -7.12
CA ASN A 155 19.53 -10.27 -5.76
C ASN A 155 18.28 -11.14 -5.58
N LEU A 156 17.89 -11.91 -6.61
CA LEU A 156 16.73 -12.78 -6.54
C LEU A 156 16.96 -13.94 -5.54
N THR A 157 16.09 -14.02 -4.54
CA THR A 157 16.16 -15.04 -3.48
C THR A 157 15.02 -16.05 -3.54
N SER A 158 13.92 -15.72 -4.18
CA SER A 158 12.76 -16.60 -4.28
C SER A 158 11.91 -16.34 -5.52
N ILE A 159 11.27 -17.39 -6.02
CA ILE A 159 10.29 -17.31 -7.10
C ILE A 159 9.07 -18.18 -6.79
N MET A 160 7.89 -17.64 -7.05
CA MET A 160 6.63 -18.37 -7.01
C MET A 160 6.06 -18.43 -8.43
N ILE A 161 5.91 -19.62 -8.96
CA ILE A 161 5.41 -19.88 -10.31
C ILE A 161 4.04 -20.54 -10.21
N SER A 162 3.02 -19.95 -10.84
CA SER A 162 1.70 -20.56 -10.92
C SER A 162 1.71 -21.84 -11.75
N ASN A 163 0.81 -22.76 -11.42
CA ASN A 163 0.61 -24.00 -12.18
C ASN A 163 0.05 -23.80 -13.61
N SER A 164 -0.28 -22.57 -13.98
CA SER A 164 -0.61 -22.22 -15.36
C SER A 164 0.60 -22.15 -16.29
N VAL A 165 1.81 -22.00 -15.74
CA VAL A 165 3.06 -21.94 -16.51
C VAL A 165 3.44 -23.35 -16.93
N THR A 166 3.53 -23.59 -18.24
CA THR A 166 3.81 -24.89 -18.86
C THR A 166 5.23 -24.99 -19.44
N SER A 167 5.92 -23.85 -19.62
CA SER A 167 7.28 -23.82 -20.16
C SER A 167 8.10 -22.67 -19.59
N ILE A 168 9.41 -22.87 -19.53
CA ILE A 168 10.41 -21.89 -19.12
C ILE A 168 11.46 -21.83 -20.22
N GLY A 169 11.72 -20.64 -20.72
CA GLY A 169 12.66 -20.38 -21.79
C GLY A 169 14.13 -20.51 -21.40
N ASN A 170 15.02 -20.38 -22.37
CA ASN A 170 16.46 -20.51 -22.17
C ASN A 170 17.01 -19.37 -21.32
N SER A 171 17.90 -19.66 -20.38
CA SER A 171 18.55 -18.65 -19.54
C SER A 171 17.54 -17.64 -18.94
N ALA A 172 16.33 -18.09 -18.60
CA ALA A 172 15.29 -17.25 -18.06
C ALA A 172 15.68 -16.63 -16.72
N PHE A 173 16.66 -17.23 -16.02
CA PHE A 173 17.22 -16.79 -14.73
C PHE A 173 18.73 -16.62 -14.79
#